data_045ed3f0cff18bdfcc0b52aee148e083
#
_entry.id   045ed3f0cff18bdfcc0b52aee148e083
#
_cell.length_a   1.000
_cell.length_b   1.000
_cell.length_c   1.000
_cell.angle_alpha   90.00
_cell.angle_beta   90.00
_cell.angle_gamma   90.00
#
_symmetry.space_group_name_H-M   'P 1'
#
loop_
_entity.id
_entity.type
_entity.pdbx_description
1 polymer ?
#
loop_
_entity_poly.entity_id
_entity_poly.type
_entity_poly.pdbx_seq_one_letter_code
_entity_poly.pdbx_strand_id
1 'polypeptide(L)'
;AWGVSFGLDYCPGCSFREVEALGRLTAEYGGVCPIHTRLFTMYDMYSISEAALLAVNCGVQTQVSHLVYQYPMVSLLDEAFEMIEFAHARGARIGCDSGMYTHFAAPLGSATFDRQTMELCGWEYSDLLVSTGEFKGRRMTEEIYRKLRREAPETEVICFSGDDEAV
;
A
#
# COMPACT_ATOMS: atom_id res chain seq x y z
N ALA A 1 10.28 10.24 18.47
CA ALA A 1 9.75 9.46 17.32
C ALA A 1 10.90 9.12 16.39
N TRP A 2 10.81 7.98 15.68
CA TRP A 2 11.82 7.55 14.71
C TRP A 2 11.57 8.12 13.32
N GLY A 3 10.36 8.64 13.07
CA GLY A 3 9.97 9.19 11.77
C GLY A 3 8.47 9.42 11.66
N VAL A 4 8.02 9.67 10.44
CA VAL A 4 6.61 9.82 10.07
C VAL A 4 6.27 8.76 9.03
N SER A 5 5.29 7.92 9.34
CA SER A 5 4.78 6.91 8.41
C SER A 5 3.59 7.48 7.64
N PHE A 6 3.59 7.29 6.34
CA PHE A 6 2.52 7.73 5.45
C PHE A 6 1.74 6.52 4.94
N GLY A 7 0.42 6.54 5.10
CA GLY A 7 -0.51 5.60 4.48
C GLY A 7 -1.30 6.32 3.40
N LEU A 8 -0.67 6.60 2.27
CA LEU A 8 -1.22 7.50 1.25
C LEU A 8 -2.42 6.91 0.52
N ASP A 9 -2.48 5.60 0.39
CA ASP A 9 -3.63 4.91 -0.18
C ASP A 9 -4.89 5.05 0.70
N TYR A 10 -4.70 5.06 2.01
CA TYR A 10 -5.80 5.26 2.97
C TYR A 10 -6.23 6.73 3.09
N CYS A 11 -5.40 7.65 2.63
CA CYS A 11 -5.62 9.09 2.72
C CYS A 11 -5.51 9.75 1.33
N PRO A 12 -6.40 9.42 0.37
CA PRO A 12 -6.27 9.87 -1.03
C PRO A 12 -6.33 11.39 -1.19
N GLY A 13 -6.91 12.11 -0.21
CA GLY A 13 -6.92 13.57 -0.19
C GLY A 13 -5.63 14.24 0.29
N CYS A 14 -4.67 13.46 0.83
CA CYS A 14 -3.37 13.99 1.25
C CYS A 14 -2.57 14.46 0.02
N SER A 15 -2.22 15.73 -0.02
CA SER A 15 -1.45 16.31 -1.12
C SER A 15 0.05 16.03 -0.96
N PHE A 16 0.78 16.03 -2.09
CA PHE A 16 2.24 15.93 -2.03
C PHE A 16 2.89 17.06 -1.20
N ARG A 17 2.28 18.25 -1.16
CA ARG A 17 2.76 19.36 -0.32
C ARG A 17 2.75 19.03 1.17
N GLU A 18 1.73 18.31 1.64
CA GLU A 18 1.63 17.88 3.03
C GLU A 18 2.68 16.81 3.33
N VAL A 19 2.83 15.84 2.43
CA VAL A 19 3.85 14.80 2.52
C VAL A 19 5.25 15.43 2.55
N GLU A 20 5.52 16.40 1.65
CA GLU A 20 6.80 17.11 1.58
C GLU A 20 7.06 17.93 2.84
N ALA A 21 6.08 18.65 3.37
CA ALA A 21 6.23 19.44 4.59
C ALA A 21 6.60 18.56 5.79
N LEU A 22 5.94 17.42 5.96
CA LEU A 22 6.26 16.45 7.01
C LEU A 22 7.59 15.74 6.75
N GLY A 23 7.93 15.47 5.50
CA GLY A 23 9.22 14.91 5.11
C GLY A 23 10.39 15.85 5.46
N ARG A 24 10.27 17.15 5.20
CA ARG A 24 11.27 18.16 5.59
C ARG A 24 11.47 18.20 7.10
N LEU A 25 10.35 18.24 7.83
CA LEU A 25 10.41 18.20 9.30
C LEU A 25 11.08 16.91 9.79
N THR A 26 10.75 15.77 9.20
CA THR A 26 11.35 14.48 9.56
C THR A 26 12.87 14.47 9.29
N ALA A 27 13.30 15.07 8.17
CA ALA A 27 14.73 15.19 7.82
C ALA A 27 15.50 16.04 8.84
N GLU A 28 14.92 17.15 9.33
CA GLU A 28 15.53 18.01 10.36
C GLU A 28 15.87 17.24 11.64
N TYR A 29 15.08 16.22 11.97
CA TYR A 29 15.31 15.36 13.14
C TYR A 29 16.03 14.05 12.82
N GLY A 30 16.55 13.90 11.60
CA GLY A 30 17.25 12.68 11.17
C GLY A 30 16.38 11.42 11.13
N GLY A 31 15.09 11.59 10.96
CA GLY A 31 14.10 10.52 10.96
C GLY A 31 13.93 9.83 9.60
N VAL A 32 13.01 8.88 9.54
CA VAL A 32 12.68 8.06 8.35
C VAL A 32 11.22 8.30 7.96
N CYS A 33 10.92 8.20 6.67
CA CYS A 33 9.58 8.24 6.12
C CYS A 33 9.23 6.91 5.44
N PRO A 34 8.67 5.93 6.18
CA PRO A 34 8.04 4.77 5.55
C PRO A 34 6.76 5.20 4.84
N ILE A 35 6.56 4.70 3.62
CA ILE A 35 5.43 5.07 2.79
C ILE A 35 4.72 3.81 2.29
N HIS A 36 3.48 3.62 2.72
CA HIS A 36 2.49 2.85 1.98
C HIS A 36 2.01 3.74 0.84
N THR A 37 2.47 3.46 -0.36
CA THR A 37 2.25 4.33 -1.53
C THR A 37 0.79 4.32 -1.95
N ARG A 38 0.42 5.25 -2.81
CA ARG A 38 -0.91 5.26 -3.44
C ARG A 38 -1.04 4.07 -4.37
N LEU A 39 -2.24 3.60 -4.58
CA LEU A 39 -2.58 2.60 -5.58
C LEU A 39 -3.55 3.21 -6.58
N PHE A 40 -3.04 3.83 -7.63
CA PHE A 40 -3.89 4.41 -8.69
C PHE A 40 -4.37 3.36 -9.68
N THR A 41 -3.51 2.40 -10.03
CA THR A 41 -3.81 1.26 -10.91
C THR A 41 -2.86 0.11 -10.61
N MET A 42 -3.15 -1.07 -11.15
CA MET A 42 -2.25 -2.24 -11.08
C MET A 42 -0.88 -2.00 -11.74
N TYR A 43 -0.79 -1.04 -12.66
CA TYR A 43 0.43 -0.69 -13.41
C TYR A 43 1.00 0.66 -12.96
N ASP A 44 0.71 1.04 -11.73
CA ASP A 44 1.08 2.36 -11.24
C ASP A 44 2.54 2.40 -10.76
N MET A 45 3.38 3.02 -11.58
CA MET A 45 4.77 3.35 -11.24
C MET A 45 4.93 4.75 -10.66
N TYR A 46 3.88 5.61 -10.71
CA TYR A 46 3.96 6.98 -10.23
C TYR A 46 4.11 7.07 -8.71
N SER A 47 3.57 6.11 -7.99
CA SER A 47 3.67 6.04 -6.53
C SER A 47 5.11 5.91 -6.04
N ILE A 48 5.95 5.16 -6.76
CA ILE A 48 7.38 5.06 -6.47
C ILE A 48 8.08 6.39 -6.76
N SER A 49 7.68 7.07 -7.84
CA SER A 49 8.19 8.40 -8.17
C SER A 49 7.88 9.42 -7.08
N GLU A 50 6.69 9.37 -6.45
CA GLU A 50 6.32 10.22 -5.32
C GLU A 50 7.26 10.01 -4.13
N ALA A 51 7.56 8.75 -3.80
CA ALA A 51 8.49 8.39 -2.73
C ALA A 51 9.94 8.83 -3.05
N ALA A 52 10.38 8.67 -4.30
CA ALA A 52 11.69 9.11 -4.75
C ALA A 52 11.82 10.64 -4.70
N LEU A 53 10.79 11.37 -5.13
CA LEU A 53 10.74 12.83 -5.05
C LEU A 53 10.80 13.31 -3.60
N LEU A 54 10.13 12.66 -2.67
CA LEU A 54 10.21 12.99 -1.26
C LEU A 54 11.65 12.85 -0.75
N ALA A 55 12.32 11.74 -1.07
CA ALA A 55 13.71 11.51 -0.69
C ALA A 55 14.64 12.59 -1.25
N VAL A 56 14.48 12.96 -2.53
CA VAL A 56 15.31 13.96 -3.20
C VAL A 56 15.04 15.37 -2.66
N ASN A 57 13.77 15.77 -2.59
CA ASN A 57 13.39 17.13 -2.25
C ASN A 57 13.63 17.47 -0.79
N CYS A 58 13.51 16.49 0.10
CA CYS A 58 13.65 16.70 1.54
C CYS A 58 14.98 16.21 2.11
N GLY A 59 15.73 15.40 1.37
CA GLY A 59 16.93 14.73 1.89
C GLY A 59 16.61 13.72 3.01
N VAL A 60 15.35 13.31 3.14
CA VAL A 60 14.90 12.36 4.15
C VAL A 60 15.13 10.92 3.70
N GLN A 61 15.43 10.04 4.66
CA GLN A 61 15.41 8.59 4.39
C GLN A 61 13.96 8.17 4.14
N THR A 62 13.69 7.68 2.95
CA THR A 62 12.38 7.19 2.53
C THR A 62 12.42 5.68 2.33
N GLN A 63 11.36 5.01 2.77
CA GLN A 63 11.20 3.56 2.64
C GLN A 63 9.88 3.28 1.93
N VAL A 64 9.91 2.66 0.75
CA VAL A 64 8.71 2.13 0.10
C VAL A 64 8.34 0.84 0.81
N SER A 65 7.25 0.87 1.57
CA SER A 65 6.83 -0.25 2.41
C SER A 65 6.12 -1.32 1.59
N HIS A 66 6.40 -2.59 1.92
CA HIS A 66 5.74 -3.79 1.39
C HIS A 66 5.53 -3.77 -0.14
N LEU A 67 6.59 -3.44 -0.88
CA LEU A 67 6.59 -3.23 -2.33
C LEU A 67 5.86 -4.35 -3.11
N VAL A 68 6.03 -5.61 -2.72
CA VAL A 68 5.41 -6.77 -3.38
C VAL A 68 3.88 -6.75 -3.33
N TYR A 69 3.29 -6.24 -2.24
CA TYR A 69 1.83 -6.19 -2.13
C TYR A 69 1.19 -5.11 -2.99
N GLN A 70 1.93 -4.07 -3.32
CA GLN A 70 1.46 -2.97 -4.17
C GLN A 70 1.61 -3.28 -5.66
N TYR A 71 2.52 -4.21 -5.99
CA TYR A 71 2.77 -4.67 -7.35
C TYR A 71 2.58 -6.18 -7.44
N PRO A 72 1.38 -6.71 -7.09
CA PRO A 72 1.12 -8.15 -7.08
C PRO A 72 1.24 -8.79 -8.46
N MET A 73 1.14 -8.00 -9.52
CA MET A 73 1.45 -8.43 -10.86
C MET A 73 2.97 -8.37 -11.03
N VAL A 74 3.60 -9.49 -10.77
CA VAL A 74 5.05 -9.75 -10.80
C VAL A 74 5.77 -9.13 -12.00
N SER A 75 5.06 -8.84 -13.09
CA SER A 75 5.60 -8.27 -14.32
C SER A 75 6.16 -6.85 -14.21
N LEU A 76 5.90 -6.10 -13.14
CA LEU A 76 6.42 -4.73 -12.93
C LEU A 76 7.34 -4.60 -11.72
N LEU A 77 7.68 -5.70 -11.06
CA LEU A 77 8.52 -5.65 -9.87
C LEU A 77 9.96 -5.26 -10.23
N ASP A 78 10.48 -5.76 -11.33
CA ASP A 78 11.82 -5.43 -11.81
C ASP A 78 11.93 -3.95 -12.15
N GLU A 79 10.94 -3.39 -12.85
CA GLU A 79 10.87 -1.96 -13.18
C GLU A 79 10.76 -1.10 -11.90
N ALA A 80 10.04 -1.57 -10.89
CA ALA A 80 9.95 -0.90 -9.60
C ALA A 80 11.31 -0.84 -8.90
N PHE A 81 12.05 -1.95 -8.89
CA PHE A 81 13.42 -1.97 -8.38
C PHE A 81 14.35 -1.07 -9.19
N GLU A 82 14.30 -1.11 -10.51
CA GLU A 82 15.10 -0.23 -11.38
C GLU A 82 14.86 1.25 -11.08
N MET A 83 13.61 1.65 -10.82
CA MET A 83 13.29 3.03 -10.44
C MET A 83 13.89 3.41 -9.10
N ILE A 84 13.83 2.52 -8.11
CA ILE A 84 14.42 2.75 -6.78
C ILE A 84 15.94 2.83 -6.90
N GLU A 85 16.58 1.92 -7.61
CA GLU A 85 18.03 1.91 -7.84
C GLU A 85 18.49 3.15 -8.60
N PHE A 86 17.72 3.55 -9.62
CA PHE A 86 18.00 4.77 -10.38
C PHE A 86 17.97 6.03 -9.50
N ALA A 87 16.97 6.14 -8.61
CA ALA A 87 16.88 7.23 -7.66
C ALA A 87 18.03 7.19 -6.65
N HIS A 88 18.35 6.00 -6.12
CA HIS A 88 19.44 5.79 -5.18
C HIS A 88 20.80 6.16 -5.79
N ALA A 89 21.08 5.76 -7.03
CA ALA A 89 22.29 6.10 -7.76
C ALA A 89 22.47 7.62 -7.96
N ARG A 90 21.40 8.40 -7.83
CA ARG A 90 21.39 9.87 -7.89
C ARG A 90 21.42 10.55 -6.53
N GLY A 91 21.67 9.78 -5.48
CA GLY A 91 21.81 10.27 -4.12
C GLY A 91 20.50 10.37 -3.34
N ALA A 92 19.39 9.88 -3.87
CA ALA A 92 18.15 9.74 -3.08
C ALA A 92 18.36 8.70 -1.98
N ARG A 93 17.97 9.04 -0.77
CA ARG A 93 17.99 8.11 0.38
C ARG A 93 16.68 7.31 0.38
N ILE A 94 16.58 6.38 -0.55
CA ILE A 94 15.37 5.57 -0.75
C ILE A 94 15.72 4.08 -0.70
N GLY A 95 14.83 3.30 -0.10
CA GLY A 95 14.87 1.84 -0.08
C GLY A 95 13.46 1.28 -0.14
N CYS A 96 13.34 -0.03 -0.09
CA CYS A 96 12.06 -0.71 0.01
C CYS A 96 12.14 -1.90 0.98
N ASP A 97 10.98 -2.37 1.40
CA ASP A 97 10.82 -3.64 2.11
C ASP A 97 9.67 -4.45 1.48
N SER A 98 9.57 -5.70 1.88
CA SER A 98 8.51 -6.59 1.44
C SER A 98 8.15 -7.60 2.51
N GLY A 99 6.90 -8.05 2.51
CA GLY A 99 6.46 -9.22 3.24
C GLY A 99 6.76 -10.51 2.47
N MET A 100 6.72 -11.63 3.18
CA MET A 100 6.90 -12.98 2.62
C MET A 100 5.56 -13.72 2.44
N TYR A 101 4.45 -13.04 2.65
CA TYR A 101 3.13 -13.63 2.59
C TYR A 101 2.43 -13.24 1.30
N THR A 102 1.61 -14.17 0.76
CA THR A 102 0.79 -13.96 -0.44
C THR A 102 -0.55 -13.29 -0.15
N HIS A 103 -0.79 -12.92 1.11
CA HIS A 103 -2.03 -12.30 1.55
C HIS A 103 -1.77 -11.21 2.58
N PHE A 104 -2.69 -10.28 2.67
CA PHE A 104 -2.66 -9.18 3.63
C PHE A 104 -4.00 -9.02 4.32
N ALA A 105 -4.00 -8.33 5.46
CA ALA A 105 -5.21 -8.01 6.20
C ALA A 105 -5.39 -6.49 6.33
N ALA A 106 -6.63 -6.04 6.19
CA ALA A 106 -7.01 -4.65 6.44
C ALA A 106 -8.50 -4.55 6.81
N PRO A 107 -8.93 -3.43 7.40
CA PRO A 107 -10.35 -3.17 7.62
C PRO A 107 -11.12 -3.12 6.29
N LEU A 108 -12.28 -3.77 6.24
CA LEU A 108 -13.12 -3.82 5.05
C LEU A 108 -13.55 -2.43 4.58
N GLY A 109 -13.66 -1.46 5.49
CA GLY A 109 -14.02 -0.08 5.20
C GLY A 109 -12.93 0.76 4.52
N SER A 110 -11.70 0.23 4.37
CA SER A 110 -10.62 0.94 3.65
C SER A 110 -10.92 1.09 2.16
N ALA A 111 -10.31 2.08 1.53
CA ALA A 111 -10.41 2.30 0.08
C ALA A 111 -9.84 1.13 -0.73
N THR A 112 -8.92 0.38 -0.17
CA THR A 112 -8.36 -0.86 -0.74
C THR A 112 -9.44 -1.85 -1.15
N PHE A 113 -10.52 -1.92 -0.40
CA PHE A 113 -11.64 -2.83 -0.68
C PHE A 113 -12.84 -2.11 -1.29
N ASP A 114 -12.69 -0.90 -1.81
CA ASP A 114 -13.71 -0.29 -2.64
C ASP A 114 -13.92 -1.12 -3.90
N ARG A 115 -15.15 -1.21 -4.37
CA ARG A 115 -15.49 -2.02 -5.54
C ARG A 115 -14.61 -1.70 -6.75
N GLN A 116 -14.34 -0.42 -6.97
CA GLN A 116 -13.49 0.03 -8.06
C GLN A 116 -12.05 -0.47 -7.91
N THR A 117 -11.49 -0.43 -6.71
CA THR A 117 -10.13 -0.94 -6.43
C THR A 117 -10.07 -2.45 -6.61
N MET A 118 -11.06 -3.18 -6.08
CA MET A 118 -11.15 -4.64 -6.26
C MET A 118 -11.19 -5.01 -7.76
N GLU A 119 -12.00 -4.31 -8.56
CA GLU A 119 -12.08 -4.52 -10.01
C GLU A 119 -10.75 -4.24 -10.72
N LEU A 120 -10.05 -3.16 -10.35
CA LEU A 120 -8.72 -2.84 -10.88
C LEU A 120 -7.68 -3.91 -10.54
N CYS A 121 -7.77 -4.47 -9.33
CA CYS A 121 -6.87 -5.52 -8.84
C CYS A 121 -7.27 -6.93 -9.30
N GLY A 122 -8.40 -7.08 -9.99
CA GLY A 122 -8.91 -8.38 -10.39
C GLY A 122 -9.37 -9.24 -9.22
N TRP A 123 -9.67 -8.64 -8.07
CA TRP A 123 -10.12 -9.38 -6.89
C TRP A 123 -11.62 -9.61 -6.91
N GLU A 124 -12.00 -10.82 -6.55
CA GLU A 124 -13.38 -11.22 -6.35
C GLU A 124 -13.74 -11.22 -4.86
N TYR A 125 -15.04 -11.24 -4.56
CA TYR A 125 -15.47 -11.35 -3.15
C TYR A 125 -14.93 -12.61 -2.48
N SER A 126 -14.86 -13.72 -3.21
CA SER A 126 -14.34 -15.01 -2.72
C SER A 126 -12.87 -14.97 -2.28
N ASP A 127 -12.09 -13.99 -2.74
CA ASP A 127 -10.69 -13.82 -2.34
C ASP A 127 -10.56 -13.22 -0.95
N LEU A 128 -11.66 -12.70 -0.39
CA LEU A 128 -11.70 -12.13 0.93
C LEU A 128 -12.20 -13.13 1.98
N LEU A 129 -11.46 -13.30 3.06
CA LEU A 129 -11.85 -14.06 4.25
C LEU A 129 -12.15 -13.10 5.40
N VAL A 130 -13.32 -13.20 5.99
CA VAL A 130 -13.66 -12.40 7.19
C VAL A 130 -12.89 -12.93 8.38
N SER A 131 -12.03 -12.09 8.99
CA SER A 131 -11.18 -12.51 10.12
C SER A 131 -11.71 -12.12 11.49
N THR A 132 -12.64 -11.17 11.56
CA THR A 132 -13.26 -10.72 12.82
C THR A 132 -14.78 -10.56 12.70
N GLY A 133 -15.47 -10.39 13.79
CA GLY A 133 -16.91 -10.07 13.82
C GLY A 133 -17.86 -11.23 13.52
N GLU A 134 -19.09 -10.87 13.12
CA GLU A 134 -20.22 -11.79 12.95
C GLU A 134 -19.96 -12.95 11.96
N PHE A 135 -19.23 -12.65 10.87
CA PHE A 135 -18.99 -13.63 9.80
C PHE A 135 -17.57 -14.21 9.84
N LYS A 136 -16.88 -14.14 10.99
CA LYS A 136 -15.52 -14.66 11.12
C LYS A 136 -15.37 -16.08 10.60
N GLY A 137 -14.34 -16.30 9.77
CA GLY A 137 -14.01 -17.59 9.16
C GLY A 137 -14.80 -17.90 7.90
N ARG A 138 -15.65 -16.99 7.42
CA ARG A 138 -16.39 -17.17 6.16
C ARG A 138 -15.71 -16.43 5.01
N ARG A 139 -15.71 -17.05 3.85
CA ARG A 139 -15.38 -16.32 2.61
C ARG A 139 -16.45 -15.26 2.34
N MET A 140 -15.98 -14.12 1.82
CA MET A 140 -16.86 -13.00 1.49
C MET A 140 -17.83 -13.40 0.38
N THR A 141 -19.05 -12.86 0.48
CA THR A 141 -20.03 -12.82 -0.60
C THR A 141 -20.46 -11.39 -0.81
N GLU A 142 -21.08 -11.08 -1.94
CA GLU A 142 -21.60 -9.73 -2.19
C GLU A 142 -22.58 -9.25 -1.09
N GLU A 143 -23.41 -10.14 -0.57
CA GLU A 143 -24.36 -9.85 0.50
C GLU A 143 -23.64 -9.49 1.80
N ILE A 144 -22.65 -10.31 2.21
CA ILE A 144 -21.83 -10.07 3.41
C ILE A 144 -21.05 -8.77 3.26
N TYR A 145 -20.45 -8.55 2.08
CA TYR A 145 -19.70 -7.32 1.80
C TYR A 145 -20.57 -6.08 1.96
N ARG A 146 -21.74 -6.03 1.31
CA ARG A 146 -22.67 -4.90 1.40
C ARG A 146 -23.15 -4.64 2.82
N LYS A 147 -23.41 -5.71 3.57
CA LYS A 147 -23.81 -5.61 4.98
C LYS A 147 -22.69 -5.05 5.81
N LEU A 148 -21.51 -5.65 5.78
CA LEU A 148 -20.36 -5.24 6.61
C LEU A 148 -19.85 -3.83 6.26
N ARG A 149 -19.78 -3.47 4.98
CA ARG A 149 -19.38 -2.11 4.56
C ARG A 149 -20.28 -1.03 5.16
N ARG A 150 -21.57 -1.32 5.37
CA ARG A 150 -22.54 -0.40 5.92
C ARG A 150 -22.59 -0.40 7.45
N GLU A 151 -22.50 -1.58 8.06
CA GLU A 151 -22.84 -1.79 9.48
C GLU A 151 -21.62 -2.00 10.37
N ALA A 152 -20.53 -2.49 9.84
CA ALA A 152 -19.30 -2.81 10.57
C ALA A 152 -18.05 -2.67 9.67
N PRO A 153 -17.76 -1.45 9.15
CA PRO A 153 -16.65 -1.22 8.21
C PRO A 153 -15.28 -1.48 8.84
N GLU A 154 -15.18 -1.50 10.16
CA GLU A 154 -13.96 -1.86 10.91
C GLU A 154 -13.65 -3.37 10.92
N THR A 155 -14.55 -4.20 10.34
CA THR A 155 -14.33 -5.65 10.24
C THR A 155 -13.05 -5.94 9.49
N GLU A 156 -12.12 -6.66 10.13
CA GLU A 156 -10.88 -7.10 9.48
C GLU A 156 -11.17 -8.24 8.50
N VAL A 157 -10.57 -8.12 7.33
CA VAL A 157 -10.59 -9.17 6.29
C VAL A 157 -9.19 -9.50 5.84
N ILE A 158 -8.99 -10.73 5.43
CA ILE A 158 -7.75 -11.20 4.81
C ILE A 158 -8.03 -11.31 3.31
N CYS A 159 -7.23 -10.63 2.49
CA CYS A 159 -7.27 -10.73 1.03
C CYS A 159 -6.19 -11.70 0.56
N PHE A 160 -6.59 -12.69 -0.21
CA PHE A 160 -5.71 -13.64 -0.88
C PHE A 160 -5.41 -13.09 -2.28
N SER A 161 -4.40 -12.28 -2.39
CA SER A 161 -4.08 -11.50 -3.61
C SER A 161 -3.10 -12.19 -4.55
N GLY A 162 -2.65 -13.40 -4.24
CA GLY A 162 -1.70 -14.15 -5.06
C GLY A 162 -2.15 -15.59 -5.29
N ASP A 163 -1.67 -16.18 -6.39
CA ASP A 163 -1.83 -17.61 -6.62
C ASP A 163 -0.99 -18.39 -5.59
N ASP A 164 -1.63 -19.28 -4.84
CA ASP A 164 -0.97 -20.18 -3.89
C ASP A 164 0.05 -21.13 -4.57
N GLU A 165 0.10 -21.15 -5.91
CA GLU A 165 1.04 -21.95 -6.71
C GLU A 165 2.39 -21.26 -6.97
N ALA A 166 2.57 -20.00 -6.54
CA ALA A 166 3.79 -19.21 -6.78
C ALA A 166 4.77 -19.20 -5.59
N VAL A 167 4.63 -20.10 -4.62
CA VAL A 167 5.53 -20.24 -3.46
C VAL A 167 6.27 -21.57 -3.51
#